data_940f478f117e21fda6e28f865d1ee4a3
#
_entry.id   940f478f117e21fda6e28f865d1ee4a3
#
_cell.length_a   1.000
_cell.length_b   1.000
_cell.length_c   1.000
_cell.angle_alpha   90.00
_cell.angle_beta   90.00
_cell.angle_gamma   90.00
#
_symmetry.space_group_name_H-M   'P 1'
#
loop_
_entity.id
_entity.type
_entity.pdbx_description
1 polymer ?
#
loop_
_entity_poly.entity_id
_entity_poly.type
_entity_poly.pdbx_seq_one_letter_code
_entity_poly.pdbx_strand_id
1 'polypeptide(L)'
;MFDTIIRGGTVLDGTGRPGFTADVGVTAGRIAAVDDLSAAQARRTIDASGKVVTPGFIDIHRHADAAAFRPGYGELELRQGLTTIVNGNCGLSAAPFGGAHDAAIRAYLRPITGDIPETLPAVSMAAYLAALRALPLHTGMLVGMGTLRAAAAGYELERLEDAHYRAIHRAMEQALADGALGVSLGLGYAPECFCTTEELLRALAPLRGQDIPLTVHMRQEGAGVCTAVEEMLTVARTLRIPLHISHLKAMGRDSWGKKIPRALALLEQARQEGLDVSCDVYPYTAGSTQLLHILPPEFLEGGMDAVVRRLRDPAARRELAQRIEAGDGFDDIARLAGWDGIYLTSLHCPEDHPFLGKSLAQIAALTGQDPLNCCCDLLVREDCQITMIDFMASEEDIAAILQSELSNLISDATYPTEGMPHPRVFGTFPRLIQHFVMEKHVLSLEQAVRKMTALPAKALRLRGKGVLAEGMDADLCVFDPAQLRENGDYQHPCRMASGLDAVLVAGEAAVIHDTYTGAQAGTVIRRDTL
;
A
#
# COMPACT_ATOMS: atom_id res chain seq x y z
N MET A 1 13.40 37.60 -2.29
CA MET A 1 14.04 36.83 -1.20
C MET A 1 13.25 35.54 -1.05
N PHE A 2 13.87 34.39 -1.18
CA PHE A 2 13.24 33.09 -1.02
C PHE A 2 13.05 32.73 0.47
N ASP A 3 12.14 31.82 0.75
CA ASP A 3 12.02 31.24 2.11
C ASP A 3 13.17 30.23 2.33
N THR A 4 13.40 29.36 1.33
CA THR A 4 14.52 28.41 1.32
C THR A 4 15.19 28.37 -0.05
N ILE A 5 16.52 28.26 -0.09
CA ILE A 5 17.28 27.89 -1.29
C ILE A 5 18.05 26.60 -0.99
N ILE A 6 17.91 25.60 -1.86
CA ILE A 6 18.76 24.41 -1.89
C ILE A 6 19.83 24.64 -2.94
N ARG A 7 21.12 24.58 -2.56
CA ARG A 7 22.24 25.02 -3.40
C ARG A 7 23.15 23.89 -3.85
N GLY A 8 23.58 23.98 -5.11
CA GLY A 8 24.71 23.21 -5.66
C GLY A 8 24.46 21.72 -5.84
N GLY A 9 23.19 21.28 -5.82
CA GLY A 9 22.83 19.88 -5.98
C GLY A 9 22.67 19.46 -7.44
N THR A 10 22.72 18.15 -7.69
CA THR A 10 22.25 17.56 -8.95
C THR A 10 20.75 17.34 -8.87
N VAL A 11 19.98 18.08 -9.64
CA VAL A 11 18.52 17.99 -9.70
C VAL A 11 18.13 16.76 -10.53
N LEU A 12 17.38 15.83 -9.92
CA LEU A 12 16.66 14.75 -10.58
C LEU A 12 15.16 15.09 -10.51
N ASP A 13 14.62 15.62 -11.60
CA ASP A 13 13.32 16.29 -11.60
C ASP A 13 12.10 15.37 -11.52
N GLY A 14 12.28 14.06 -11.40
CA GLY A 14 11.19 13.06 -11.36
C GLY A 14 10.69 12.62 -12.73
N THR A 15 11.11 13.24 -13.83
CA THR A 15 10.65 12.84 -15.18
C THR A 15 11.42 11.65 -15.76
N GLY A 16 12.55 11.29 -15.17
CA GLY A 16 13.47 10.26 -15.68
C GLY A 16 14.51 10.79 -16.65
N ARG A 17 14.57 12.12 -16.86
CA ARG A 17 15.65 12.75 -17.62
C ARG A 17 16.97 12.72 -16.85
N PRO A 18 18.14 12.78 -17.54
CA PRO A 18 19.41 12.92 -16.89
C PRO A 18 19.45 14.11 -15.91
N GLY A 19 20.12 13.92 -14.78
CA GLY A 19 20.31 14.96 -13.77
C GLY A 19 21.08 16.16 -14.31
N PHE A 20 20.81 17.34 -13.75
CA PHE A 20 21.52 18.59 -14.08
C PHE A 20 21.79 19.41 -12.81
N THR A 21 22.82 20.23 -12.83
CA THR A 21 23.17 21.09 -11.70
C THR A 21 22.32 22.35 -11.70
N ALA A 22 21.62 22.63 -10.61
CA ALA A 22 20.89 23.88 -10.39
C ALA A 22 20.66 24.10 -8.90
N ASP A 23 20.35 25.35 -8.52
CA ASP A 23 19.77 25.67 -7.22
C ASP A 23 18.25 25.60 -7.30
N VAL A 24 17.59 25.31 -6.18
CA VAL A 24 16.12 25.26 -6.08
C VAL A 24 15.66 26.32 -5.08
N GLY A 25 14.92 27.32 -5.57
CA GLY A 25 14.35 28.39 -4.76
C GLY A 25 12.91 28.10 -4.37
N VAL A 26 12.59 28.17 -3.09
CA VAL A 26 11.26 27.91 -2.52
C VAL A 26 10.67 29.19 -1.95
N THR A 27 9.40 29.44 -2.26
CA THR A 27 8.61 30.55 -1.69
C THR A 27 7.17 30.15 -1.47
N ALA A 28 6.64 30.39 -0.28
CA ALA A 28 5.26 30.11 0.09
C ALA A 28 4.81 28.65 -0.23
N GLY A 29 5.66 27.70 0.10
CA GLY A 29 5.39 26.27 -0.11
C GLY A 29 5.46 25.78 -1.55
N ARG A 30 5.93 26.62 -2.49
CA ARG A 30 6.06 26.30 -3.91
C ARG A 30 7.49 26.43 -4.39
N ILE A 31 7.86 25.64 -5.39
CA ILE A 31 9.09 25.81 -6.16
C ILE A 31 8.93 27.08 -6.99
N ALA A 32 9.71 28.11 -6.67
CA ALA A 32 9.62 29.42 -7.31
C ALA A 32 10.68 29.64 -8.39
N ALA A 33 11.79 28.88 -8.35
CA ALA A 33 12.85 28.92 -9.36
C ALA A 33 13.69 27.64 -9.32
N VAL A 34 14.17 27.20 -10.48
CA VAL A 34 15.16 26.15 -10.66
C VAL A 34 16.23 26.68 -11.63
N ASP A 35 17.28 27.30 -11.10
CA ASP A 35 18.27 28.06 -11.89
C ASP A 35 19.56 28.28 -11.07
N ASP A 36 20.52 29.04 -11.60
CA ASP A 36 21.63 29.57 -10.79
C ASP A 36 21.11 30.70 -9.87
N LEU A 37 20.99 30.40 -8.60
CA LEU A 37 20.56 31.35 -7.57
C LEU A 37 21.72 31.85 -6.69
N SER A 38 22.97 31.74 -7.15
CA SER A 38 24.17 32.08 -6.38
C SER A 38 24.16 33.52 -5.82
N ALA A 39 23.56 34.48 -6.54
CA ALA A 39 23.36 35.86 -6.10
C ALA A 39 22.08 36.09 -5.29
N ALA A 40 21.19 35.11 -5.19
CA ALA A 40 19.91 35.28 -4.52
C ALA A 40 20.04 35.13 -2.98
N GLN A 41 19.10 35.76 -2.26
CA GLN A 41 19.00 35.68 -0.81
C GLN A 41 17.82 34.82 -0.38
N ALA A 42 17.99 34.06 0.70
CA ALA A 42 16.95 33.27 1.34
C ALA A 42 17.02 33.40 2.87
N ARG A 43 15.93 33.06 3.53
CA ARG A 43 15.86 32.95 5.01
C ARG A 43 16.63 31.71 5.50
N ARG A 44 16.59 30.62 4.70
CA ARG A 44 17.30 29.35 4.94
C ARG A 44 18.06 28.95 3.69
N THR A 45 19.24 28.41 3.86
CA THR A 45 19.99 27.75 2.77
C THR A 45 20.32 26.32 3.19
N ILE A 46 20.10 25.37 2.28
CA ILE A 46 20.48 23.97 2.42
C ILE A 46 21.58 23.69 1.40
N ASP A 47 22.73 23.22 1.87
CA ASP A 47 23.84 22.83 1.00
C ASP A 47 23.62 21.42 0.47
N ALA A 48 23.44 21.30 -0.84
CA ALA A 48 23.29 20.04 -1.57
C ALA A 48 24.51 19.71 -2.43
N SER A 49 25.67 20.35 -2.19
CA SER A 49 26.89 20.09 -2.95
C SER A 49 27.27 18.61 -2.86
N GLY A 50 27.44 17.97 -4.03
CA GLY A 50 27.73 16.53 -4.13
C GLY A 50 26.55 15.61 -3.85
N LYS A 51 25.35 16.14 -3.69
CA LYS A 51 24.10 15.39 -3.40
C LYS A 51 23.09 15.54 -4.52
N VAL A 52 22.04 14.74 -4.48
CA VAL A 52 20.89 14.88 -5.37
C VAL A 52 19.75 15.62 -4.68
N VAL A 53 19.01 16.38 -5.49
CA VAL A 53 17.76 17.05 -5.11
C VAL A 53 16.65 16.47 -5.95
N THR A 54 15.64 15.90 -5.31
CA THR A 54 14.52 15.23 -5.97
C THR A 54 13.19 15.79 -5.50
N PRO A 55 12.08 15.56 -6.23
CA PRO A 55 10.75 15.68 -5.61
C PRO A 55 10.68 14.77 -4.39
N GLY A 56 9.87 15.13 -3.41
CA GLY A 56 9.52 14.26 -2.29
C GLY A 56 8.87 12.96 -2.77
N PHE A 57 9.18 11.86 -2.13
CA PHE A 57 8.67 10.55 -2.53
C PHE A 57 7.19 10.41 -2.21
N ILE A 58 6.49 9.62 -3.04
CA ILE A 58 5.05 9.42 -2.99
C ILE A 58 4.76 7.93 -2.89
N ASP A 59 4.08 7.52 -1.82
CA ASP A 59 3.61 6.15 -1.63
C ASP A 59 2.08 6.10 -1.79
N ILE A 60 1.62 5.59 -2.91
CA ILE A 60 0.18 5.51 -3.20
C ILE A 60 -0.49 4.25 -2.66
N HIS A 61 0.27 3.40 -1.96
CA HIS A 61 -0.26 2.16 -1.42
C HIS A 61 0.26 1.90 0.00
N ARG A 62 -0.45 2.42 0.98
CA ARG A 62 -0.23 2.18 2.42
C ARG A 62 -1.56 1.92 3.13
N HIS A 63 -1.46 1.38 4.34
CA HIS A 63 -2.60 1.10 5.21
C HIS A 63 -2.48 1.87 6.54
N ALA A 64 -2.01 3.12 6.47
CA ALA A 64 -1.83 4.00 7.63
C ALA A 64 -3.14 4.70 8.07
N ASP A 65 -4.29 4.17 7.71
CA ASP A 65 -5.60 4.76 7.95
C ASP A 65 -5.83 5.13 9.42
N ALA A 66 -5.54 4.21 10.34
CA ALA A 66 -5.64 4.48 11.77
C ALA A 66 -4.34 5.04 12.36
N ALA A 67 -3.18 4.76 11.74
CA ALA A 67 -1.89 5.22 12.20
C ALA A 67 -1.77 6.74 12.21
N ALA A 68 -2.47 7.44 11.31
CA ALA A 68 -2.52 8.90 11.24
C ALA A 68 -3.05 9.57 12.53
N PHE A 69 -3.69 8.81 13.41
CA PHE A 69 -4.20 9.29 14.71
C PHE A 69 -3.32 8.91 15.91
N ARG A 70 -2.19 8.21 15.64
CA ARG A 70 -1.26 7.80 16.70
C ARG A 70 -0.21 8.87 16.98
N PRO A 71 0.26 9.01 18.24
CA PRO A 71 1.41 9.84 18.55
C PRO A 71 2.66 9.43 17.74
N GLY A 72 3.42 10.40 17.26
CA GLY A 72 4.65 10.13 16.50
C GLY A 72 4.43 9.77 15.03
N TYR A 73 3.18 9.79 14.55
CA TYR A 73 2.89 9.57 13.14
C TYR A 73 3.68 10.53 12.22
N GLY A 74 4.19 9.99 11.14
CA GLY A 74 4.87 10.72 10.08
C GLY A 74 6.40 10.70 10.16
N GLU A 75 7.02 10.52 11.33
CA GLU A 75 8.48 10.43 11.42
C GLU A 75 9.02 9.26 10.60
N LEU A 76 8.39 8.10 10.72
CA LEU A 76 8.71 6.88 10.00
C LEU A 76 8.65 7.07 8.47
N GLU A 77 7.63 7.75 7.98
CA GLU A 77 7.42 8.05 6.58
C GLU A 77 8.44 9.07 6.07
N LEU A 78 8.57 10.18 6.77
CA LEU A 78 9.48 11.27 6.40
C LEU A 78 10.94 10.83 6.38
N ARG A 79 11.35 9.93 7.28
CA ARG A 79 12.70 9.37 7.30
C ARG A 79 13.00 8.40 6.17
N GLN A 80 12.02 8.05 5.35
CA GLN A 80 12.18 7.37 4.07
C GLN A 80 12.14 8.32 2.86
N GLY A 81 11.98 9.63 3.10
CA GLY A 81 11.79 10.63 2.05
C GLY A 81 10.35 10.80 1.58
N LEU A 82 9.39 10.15 2.24
CA LEU A 82 7.98 10.25 1.89
C LEU A 82 7.42 11.61 2.32
N THR A 83 6.87 12.34 1.37
CA THR A 83 6.15 13.61 1.61
C THR A 83 4.65 13.48 1.36
N THR A 84 4.25 12.41 0.68
CA THR A 84 2.86 12.13 0.32
C THR A 84 2.57 10.64 0.43
N ILE A 85 1.45 10.30 1.08
CA ILE A 85 0.95 8.92 1.13
C ILE A 85 -0.53 8.87 0.79
N VAL A 86 -0.99 7.70 0.29
CA VAL A 86 -2.40 7.43 0.04
C VAL A 86 -2.79 6.11 0.70
N ASN A 87 -3.83 6.16 1.53
CA ASN A 87 -4.39 5.04 2.28
C ASN A 87 -5.72 4.55 1.68
N GLY A 88 -6.37 3.60 2.32
CA GLY A 88 -7.64 3.03 1.86
C GLY A 88 -7.48 2.05 0.70
N ASN A 89 -6.34 1.38 0.59
CA ASN A 89 -6.02 0.41 -0.44
C ASN A 89 -6.65 -0.97 -0.21
N CYS A 90 -6.58 -1.86 -1.19
CA CYS A 90 -7.00 -3.26 -1.13
C CYS A 90 -8.46 -3.46 -0.67
N GLY A 91 -9.36 -2.54 -1.02
CA GLY A 91 -10.74 -2.59 -0.57
C GLY A 91 -10.94 -2.27 0.92
N LEU A 92 -9.85 -1.97 1.64
CA LEU A 92 -9.82 -1.77 3.09
C LEU A 92 -9.65 -0.27 3.40
N SER A 93 -10.74 0.44 3.69
CA SER A 93 -10.68 1.85 4.08
C SER A 93 -11.32 2.10 5.44
N ALA A 94 -10.71 2.99 6.25
CA ALA A 94 -11.23 3.36 7.56
C ALA A 94 -12.48 4.25 7.51
N ALA A 95 -12.99 4.56 6.32
CA ALA A 95 -14.24 5.28 6.07
C ALA A 95 -14.70 5.07 4.61
N PRO A 96 -16.01 5.18 4.30
CA PRO A 96 -17.12 5.34 5.24
C PRO A 96 -17.68 3.99 5.71
N PHE A 97 -18.00 3.87 6.97
CA PHE A 97 -18.74 2.73 7.51
C PHE A 97 -19.53 3.14 8.75
N GLY A 98 -20.33 2.23 9.27
CA GLY A 98 -21.19 2.45 10.46
C GLY A 98 -22.41 1.55 10.43
N GLY A 99 -23.31 1.70 11.39
CA GLY A 99 -24.55 0.93 11.47
C GLY A 99 -24.35 -0.48 12.01
N ALA A 100 -25.11 -1.45 11.50
CA ALA A 100 -25.17 -2.80 12.04
C ALA A 100 -23.84 -3.59 11.95
N HIS A 101 -22.97 -3.25 11.01
CA HIS A 101 -21.72 -3.97 10.73
C HIS A 101 -20.46 -3.24 11.24
N ASP A 102 -20.61 -2.11 11.98
CA ASP A 102 -19.48 -1.28 12.42
C ASP A 102 -18.42 -2.08 13.19
N ALA A 103 -18.83 -2.85 14.19
CA ALA A 103 -17.91 -3.65 15.01
C ALA A 103 -17.15 -4.70 14.19
N ALA A 104 -17.84 -5.39 13.28
CA ALA A 104 -17.22 -6.41 12.42
C ALA A 104 -16.21 -5.80 11.44
N ILE A 105 -16.50 -4.60 10.89
CA ILE A 105 -15.60 -3.88 9.99
C ILE A 105 -14.35 -3.44 10.76
N ARG A 106 -14.49 -2.85 11.95
CA ARG A 106 -13.34 -2.44 12.79
C ARG A 106 -12.46 -3.63 13.15
N ALA A 107 -13.07 -4.75 13.55
CA ALA A 107 -12.34 -5.97 13.85
C ALA A 107 -11.57 -6.49 12.63
N TYR A 108 -12.18 -6.48 11.45
CA TYR A 108 -11.56 -6.95 10.22
C TYR A 108 -10.40 -6.04 9.74
N LEU A 109 -10.52 -4.74 9.89
CA LEU A 109 -9.49 -3.77 9.49
C LEU A 109 -8.29 -3.72 10.45
N ARG A 110 -8.53 -3.98 11.75
CA ARG A 110 -7.57 -3.77 12.83
C ARG A 110 -6.18 -4.37 12.60
N PRO A 111 -6.01 -5.63 12.13
CA PRO A 111 -4.68 -6.20 11.94
C PRO A 111 -3.84 -5.49 10.87
N ILE A 112 -4.49 -4.82 9.92
CA ILE A 112 -3.85 -4.16 8.78
C ILE A 112 -3.67 -2.66 9.01
N THR A 113 -4.74 -1.96 9.38
CA THR A 113 -4.74 -0.49 9.52
C THR A 113 -4.41 -0.03 10.94
N GLY A 114 -4.44 -0.96 11.91
CA GLY A 114 -4.41 -0.68 13.34
C GLY A 114 -5.79 -0.29 13.90
N ASP A 115 -5.83 0.03 15.19
CA ASP A 115 -7.05 0.40 15.88
C ASP A 115 -7.60 1.74 15.37
N ILE A 116 -8.75 1.69 14.71
CA ILE A 116 -9.51 2.90 14.37
C ILE A 116 -10.13 3.42 15.66
N PRO A 117 -9.81 4.65 16.10
CA PRO A 117 -10.35 5.20 17.35
C PRO A 117 -11.89 5.17 17.36
N GLU A 118 -12.50 4.73 18.45
CA GLU A 118 -13.97 4.70 18.58
C GLU A 118 -14.59 6.08 18.44
N THR A 119 -13.85 7.12 18.84
CA THR A 119 -14.24 8.51 18.71
C THR A 119 -14.15 9.05 17.30
N LEU A 120 -13.53 8.31 16.38
CA LEU A 120 -13.41 8.74 14.98
C LEU A 120 -14.76 8.58 14.28
N PRO A 121 -15.32 9.66 13.72
CA PRO A 121 -16.58 9.61 12.99
C PRO A 121 -16.38 8.97 11.61
N ALA A 122 -16.26 7.63 11.55
CA ALA A 122 -16.03 6.88 10.33
C ALA A 122 -17.26 6.77 9.40
N VAL A 123 -18.38 7.41 9.78
CA VAL A 123 -19.66 7.37 9.06
C VAL A 123 -19.64 8.06 7.70
N SER A 124 -18.66 8.92 7.42
CA SER A 124 -18.44 9.53 6.09
C SER A 124 -16.97 9.80 5.83
N MET A 125 -16.59 9.80 4.57
CA MET A 125 -15.23 10.18 4.15
C MET A 125 -14.93 11.64 4.54
N ALA A 126 -15.90 12.56 4.41
CA ALA A 126 -15.75 13.95 4.81
C ALA A 126 -15.37 14.08 6.29
N ALA A 127 -16.08 13.35 7.17
CA ALA A 127 -15.82 13.40 8.61
C ALA A 127 -14.46 12.81 8.96
N TYR A 128 -14.07 11.68 8.34
CA TYR A 128 -12.75 11.08 8.49
C TYR A 128 -11.63 12.05 8.05
N LEU A 129 -11.73 12.61 6.84
CA LEU A 129 -10.75 13.56 6.31
C LEU A 129 -10.66 14.84 7.14
N ALA A 130 -11.78 15.31 7.71
CA ALA A 130 -11.78 16.48 8.60
C ALA A 130 -11.14 16.19 9.97
N ALA A 131 -11.09 14.92 10.39
CA ALA A 131 -10.42 14.50 11.61
C ALA A 131 -8.88 14.44 11.47
N LEU A 132 -8.37 14.27 10.25
CA LEU A 132 -6.93 14.34 9.96
C LEU A 132 -6.44 15.77 10.11
N ARG A 133 -5.71 16.05 11.20
CA ARG A 133 -5.21 17.40 11.53
C ARG A 133 -3.75 17.33 11.89
N ALA A 134 -3.06 18.46 11.72
CA ALA A 134 -1.66 18.59 12.09
C ALA A 134 -0.80 17.46 11.46
N LEU A 135 -0.95 17.29 10.15
CA LEU A 135 -0.28 16.23 9.42
C LEU A 135 1.18 16.60 9.16
N PRO A 136 2.14 15.69 9.44
CA PRO A 136 3.54 15.91 9.10
C PRO A 136 3.84 15.77 7.60
N LEU A 137 3.01 15.00 6.87
CA LEU A 137 3.10 14.78 5.43
C LEU A 137 1.71 14.79 4.79
N HIS A 138 1.66 14.98 3.48
CA HIS A 138 0.40 14.98 2.75
C HIS A 138 -0.25 13.60 2.75
N THR A 139 -1.55 13.56 3.03
CA THR A 139 -2.29 12.30 3.17
C THR A 139 -3.56 12.33 2.32
N GLY A 140 -3.70 11.38 1.40
CA GLY A 140 -4.89 11.12 0.61
C GLY A 140 -5.56 9.80 0.99
N MET A 141 -6.82 9.61 0.55
CA MET A 141 -7.60 8.40 0.81
C MET A 141 -8.25 7.89 -0.48
N LEU A 142 -8.25 6.58 -0.65
CA LEU A 142 -9.16 5.86 -1.52
C LEU A 142 -10.37 5.40 -0.71
N VAL A 143 -11.49 5.14 -1.37
CA VAL A 143 -12.61 4.44 -0.76
C VAL A 143 -12.55 2.95 -1.10
N GLY A 144 -12.51 2.11 -0.07
CA GLY A 144 -12.44 0.65 -0.22
C GLY A 144 -13.81 0.05 -0.53
N MET A 145 -13.92 -0.66 -1.65
CA MET A 145 -15.15 -1.34 -2.03
C MET A 145 -15.52 -2.46 -1.04
N GLY A 146 -14.52 -3.16 -0.46
CA GLY A 146 -14.73 -4.14 0.59
C GLY A 146 -15.39 -3.54 1.82
N THR A 147 -14.92 -2.36 2.26
CA THR A 147 -15.57 -1.60 3.35
C THR A 147 -16.99 -1.22 2.99
N LEU A 148 -17.25 -0.73 1.77
CA LEU A 148 -18.60 -0.37 1.32
C LEU A 148 -19.55 -1.58 1.26
N ARG A 149 -19.04 -2.73 0.76
CA ARG A 149 -19.82 -3.98 0.70
C ARG A 149 -20.11 -4.49 2.10
N ALA A 150 -19.11 -4.50 2.99
CA ALA A 150 -19.31 -4.92 4.37
C ALA A 150 -20.31 -4.02 5.11
N ALA A 151 -20.27 -2.70 4.89
CA ALA A 151 -21.24 -1.77 5.47
C ALA A 151 -22.68 -1.99 4.96
N ALA A 152 -22.83 -2.41 3.68
CA ALA A 152 -24.13 -2.63 3.08
C ALA A 152 -24.75 -4.01 3.36
N ALA A 153 -23.90 -5.07 3.47
CA ALA A 153 -24.36 -6.47 3.47
C ALA A 153 -23.59 -7.39 4.44
N GLY A 154 -22.64 -6.84 5.25
CA GLY A 154 -21.80 -7.66 6.13
C GLY A 154 -20.81 -8.54 5.37
N TYR A 155 -20.44 -9.65 6.02
CA TYR A 155 -19.45 -10.61 5.51
C TYR A 155 -20.09 -11.93 5.01
N GLU A 156 -21.37 -11.88 4.66
CA GLU A 156 -22.08 -13.04 4.17
C GLU A 156 -21.72 -13.36 2.71
N LEU A 157 -21.74 -14.66 2.39
CA LEU A 157 -21.46 -15.19 1.05
C LEU A 157 -22.58 -14.89 0.06
N GLU A 158 -23.79 -14.62 0.56
CA GLU A 158 -24.99 -14.41 -0.25
C GLU A 158 -24.80 -13.31 -1.29
N ARG A 159 -25.50 -13.49 -2.42
CA ARG A 159 -25.50 -12.50 -3.51
C ARG A 159 -26.11 -11.18 -3.06
N LEU A 160 -25.49 -10.10 -3.54
CA LEU A 160 -25.98 -8.76 -3.27
C LEU A 160 -27.34 -8.52 -3.95
N GLU A 161 -28.30 -8.01 -3.19
CA GLU A 161 -29.60 -7.57 -3.68
C GLU A 161 -29.53 -6.13 -4.22
N ASP A 162 -30.56 -5.71 -4.94
CA ASP A 162 -30.71 -4.35 -5.46
C ASP A 162 -30.57 -3.26 -4.39
N ALA A 163 -31.03 -3.52 -3.17
CA ALA A 163 -30.90 -2.60 -2.06
C ALA A 163 -29.44 -2.38 -1.64
N HIS A 164 -28.64 -3.46 -1.64
CA HIS A 164 -27.21 -3.41 -1.32
C HIS A 164 -26.44 -2.61 -2.38
N TYR A 165 -26.69 -2.86 -3.68
CA TYR A 165 -26.08 -2.07 -4.75
C TYR A 165 -26.41 -0.58 -4.64
N ARG A 166 -27.67 -0.23 -4.35
CA ARG A 166 -28.06 1.17 -4.15
C ARG A 166 -27.35 1.81 -2.95
N ALA A 167 -27.11 1.05 -1.88
CA ALA A 167 -26.36 1.53 -0.72
C ALA A 167 -24.88 1.76 -1.06
N ILE A 168 -24.25 0.79 -1.73
CA ILE A 168 -22.85 0.87 -2.19
C ILE A 168 -22.66 2.07 -3.14
N HIS A 169 -23.55 2.23 -4.14
CA HIS A 169 -23.48 3.35 -5.08
C HIS A 169 -23.52 4.70 -4.37
N ARG A 170 -24.54 4.91 -3.50
CA ARG A 170 -24.65 6.17 -2.75
C ARG A 170 -23.44 6.45 -1.87
N ALA A 171 -22.91 5.43 -1.19
CA ALA A 171 -21.75 5.60 -0.31
C ALA A 171 -20.47 5.87 -1.10
N MET A 172 -20.29 5.21 -2.26
CA MET A 172 -19.16 5.44 -3.18
C MET A 172 -19.19 6.87 -3.76
N GLU A 173 -20.35 7.26 -4.34
CA GLU A 173 -20.54 8.60 -4.92
C GLU A 173 -20.32 9.70 -3.87
N GLN A 174 -20.83 9.49 -2.64
CA GLN A 174 -20.64 10.44 -1.56
C GLN A 174 -19.17 10.50 -1.13
N ALA A 175 -18.47 9.37 -0.98
CA ALA A 175 -17.06 9.35 -0.60
C ALA A 175 -16.17 10.06 -1.63
N LEU A 176 -16.47 9.89 -2.92
CA LEU A 176 -15.79 10.59 -4.02
C LEU A 176 -16.08 12.10 -3.99
N ALA A 177 -17.32 12.49 -3.70
CA ALA A 177 -17.70 13.90 -3.54
C ALA A 177 -17.07 14.52 -2.28
N ASP A 178 -16.86 13.74 -1.24
CA ASP A 178 -16.20 14.16 0.02
C ASP A 178 -14.67 14.32 -0.16
N GLY A 179 -14.09 13.86 -1.27
CA GLY A 179 -12.69 14.05 -1.62
C GLY A 179 -11.84 12.77 -1.69
N ALA A 180 -12.43 11.57 -1.69
CA ALA A 180 -11.68 10.36 -1.96
C ALA A 180 -11.06 10.40 -3.37
N LEU A 181 -9.78 10.00 -3.50
CA LEU A 181 -9.01 10.12 -4.74
C LEU A 181 -9.42 9.10 -5.81
N GLY A 182 -9.98 7.99 -5.40
CA GLY A 182 -10.39 6.88 -6.26
C GLY A 182 -11.04 5.78 -5.44
N VAL A 183 -11.21 4.61 -6.07
CA VAL A 183 -11.80 3.42 -5.45
C VAL A 183 -10.75 2.30 -5.43
N SER A 184 -10.69 1.55 -4.33
CA SER A 184 -9.84 0.36 -4.23
C SER A 184 -10.65 -0.92 -4.14
N LEU A 185 -10.14 -2.00 -4.73
CA LEU A 185 -10.66 -3.36 -4.60
C LEU A 185 -9.65 -4.25 -3.87
N GLY A 186 -10.18 -5.25 -3.14
CA GLY A 186 -9.39 -6.30 -2.52
C GLY A 186 -9.99 -7.68 -2.76
N LEU A 187 -9.87 -8.18 -4.00
CA LEU A 187 -10.55 -9.40 -4.45
C LEU A 187 -10.01 -10.70 -3.84
N GLY A 188 -8.87 -10.63 -3.15
CA GLY A 188 -8.36 -11.71 -2.28
C GLY A 188 -8.96 -11.68 -0.88
N TYR A 189 -9.68 -10.62 -0.49
CA TYR A 189 -10.16 -10.38 0.87
C TYR A 189 -11.68 -10.48 0.99
N ALA A 190 -12.17 -10.99 2.15
CA ALA A 190 -13.59 -10.93 2.45
C ALA A 190 -14.01 -9.46 2.75
N PRO A 191 -15.21 -9.05 2.30
CA PRO A 191 -16.20 -9.84 1.59
C PRO A 191 -16.09 -9.75 0.05
N GLU A 192 -15.09 -9.06 -0.53
CA GLU A 192 -15.00 -8.85 -1.98
C GLU A 192 -14.64 -10.13 -2.74
N CYS A 193 -13.91 -11.07 -2.11
CA CYS A 193 -13.58 -12.36 -2.72
C CYS A 193 -14.83 -13.17 -3.12
N PHE A 194 -15.99 -12.87 -2.54
CA PHE A 194 -17.27 -13.48 -2.89
C PHE A 194 -17.91 -12.91 -4.15
N CYS A 195 -17.48 -11.74 -4.63
CA CYS A 195 -18.06 -11.10 -5.80
C CYS A 195 -17.61 -11.78 -7.09
N THR A 196 -18.57 -12.02 -7.99
CA THR A 196 -18.31 -12.35 -9.39
C THR A 196 -17.91 -11.10 -10.17
N THR A 197 -17.30 -11.27 -11.36
CA THR A 197 -16.99 -10.15 -12.26
C THR A 197 -18.22 -9.33 -12.64
N GLU A 198 -19.38 -9.98 -12.82
CA GLU A 198 -20.66 -9.30 -13.12
C GLU A 198 -21.12 -8.44 -11.94
N GLU A 199 -21.01 -8.96 -10.71
CA GLU A 199 -21.33 -8.22 -9.49
C GLU A 199 -20.38 -7.03 -9.29
N LEU A 200 -19.09 -7.17 -9.62
CA LEU A 200 -18.13 -6.06 -9.61
C LEU A 200 -18.52 -4.98 -10.63
N LEU A 201 -18.83 -5.35 -11.86
CA LEU A 201 -19.29 -4.42 -12.90
C LEU A 201 -20.52 -3.63 -12.47
N ARG A 202 -21.46 -4.30 -11.76
CA ARG A 202 -22.64 -3.66 -11.22
C ARG A 202 -22.31 -2.73 -10.06
N ALA A 203 -21.49 -3.18 -9.11
CA ALA A 203 -21.10 -2.39 -7.94
C ALA A 203 -20.31 -1.12 -8.32
N LEU A 204 -19.46 -1.22 -9.35
CA LEU A 204 -18.62 -0.13 -9.85
C LEU A 204 -19.30 0.73 -10.93
N ALA A 205 -20.59 0.49 -11.22
CA ALA A 205 -21.32 1.23 -12.27
C ALA A 205 -21.24 2.77 -12.14
N PRO A 206 -21.20 3.38 -10.93
CA PRO A 206 -21.02 4.82 -10.77
C PRO A 206 -19.74 5.38 -11.39
N LEU A 207 -18.69 4.56 -11.55
CA LEU A 207 -17.41 5.01 -12.12
C LEU A 207 -17.40 5.07 -13.64
N ARG A 208 -18.41 4.52 -14.31
CA ARG A 208 -18.44 4.37 -15.77
C ARG A 208 -18.14 5.68 -16.52
N GLY A 209 -17.09 5.65 -17.33
CA GLY A 209 -16.66 6.78 -18.19
C GLY A 209 -16.05 7.95 -17.42
N GLN A 210 -15.73 7.77 -16.13
CA GLN A 210 -15.10 8.81 -15.30
C GLN A 210 -13.57 8.60 -15.23
N ASP A 211 -12.84 9.70 -15.15
CA ASP A 211 -11.39 9.68 -14.88
C ASP A 211 -11.13 9.54 -13.37
N ILE A 212 -11.59 8.42 -12.81
CA ILE A 212 -11.42 8.05 -11.40
C ILE A 212 -10.61 6.77 -11.34
N PRO A 213 -9.41 6.78 -10.72
CA PRO A 213 -8.58 5.59 -10.63
C PRO A 213 -9.27 4.45 -9.85
N LEU A 214 -9.20 3.24 -10.39
CA LEU A 214 -9.53 2.01 -9.72
C LEU A 214 -8.23 1.26 -9.42
N THR A 215 -7.87 1.11 -8.13
CA THR A 215 -6.72 0.31 -7.69
C THR A 215 -7.18 -1.07 -7.26
N VAL A 216 -6.40 -2.12 -7.52
CA VAL A 216 -6.89 -3.49 -7.32
C VAL A 216 -5.84 -4.42 -6.75
N HIS A 217 -6.07 -4.93 -5.53
CA HIS A 217 -5.54 -6.21 -5.09
C HIS A 217 -6.32 -7.32 -5.80
N MET A 218 -5.66 -8.04 -6.69
CA MET A 218 -6.33 -9.00 -7.58
C MET A 218 -6.86 -10.23 -6.84
N ARG A 219 -7.78 -10.95 -7.48
CA ARG A 219 -8.41 -12.17 -6.94
C ARG A 219 -7.41 -13.28 -6.70
N GLN A 220 -6.43 -13.41 -7.58
CA GLN A 220 -5.34 -14.37 -7.49
C GLN A 220 -4.02 -13.72 -7.94
N GLU A 221 -2.98 -14.00 -7.19
CA GLU A 221 -1.62 -13.49 -7.41
C GLU A 221 -0.61 -14.64 -7.58
N GLY A 222 -1.06 -15.89 -7.49
CA GLY A 222 -0.29 -17.10 -7.72
C GLY A 222 -0.42 -17.62 -9.16
N ALA A 223 -0.84 -18.87 -9.29
CA ALA A 223 -1.00 -19.52 -10.59
C ALA A 223 -2.02 -18.80 -11.51
N GLY A 224 -3.03 -18.17 -10.92
CA GLY A 224 -4.11 -17.45 -11.60
C GLY A 224 -3.84 -15.99 -11.94
N VAL A 225 -2.66 -15.45 -11.64
CA VAL A 225 -2.36 -14.00 -11.77
C VAL A 225 -2.69 -13.42 -13.15
N CYS A 226 -2.36 -14.14 -14.25
CA CYS A 226 -2.66 -13.65 -15.60
C CYS A 226 -4.17 -13.58 -15.87
N THR A 227 -4.94 -14.56 -15.40
CA THR A 227 -6.40 -14.56 -15.50
C THR A 227 -7.01 -13.43 -14.66
N ALA A 228 -6.46 -13.16 -13.48
CA ALA A 228 -6.88 -12.04 -12.64
C ALA A 228 -6.58 -10.68 -13.30
N VAL A 229 -5.44 -10.53 -13.97
CA VAL A 229 -5.15 -9.35 -14.80
C VAL A 229 -6.18 -9.20 -15.93
N GLU A 230 -6.49 -10.27 -16.66
CA GLU A 230 -7.50 -10.27 -17.73
C GLU A 230 -8.90 -9.92 -17.21
N GLU A 231 -9.29 -10.40 -16.01
CA GLU A 231 -10.53 -10.02 -15.32
C GLU A 231 -10.58 -8.50 -15.11
N MET A 232 -9.53 -7.91 -14.54
CA MET A 232 -9.51 -6.48 -14.25
C MET A 232 -9.43 -5.62 -15.51
N LEU A 233 -8.71 -6.04 -16.53
CA LEU A 233 -8.72 -5.39 -17.84
C LEU A 233 -10.13 -5.42 -18.49
N THR A 234 -10.87 -6.51 -18.30
CA THR A 234 -12.28 -6.61 -18.75
C THR A 234 -13.18 -5.62 -18.02
N VAL A 235 -13.03 -5.50 -16.69
CA VAL A 235 -13.76 -4.52 -15.88
C VAL A 235 -13.43 -3.09 -16.35
N ALA A 236 -12.15 -2.75 -16.49
CA ALA A 236 -11.71 -1.42 -16.88
C ALA A 236 -12.17 -1.03 -18.29
N ARG A 237 -12.09 -1.96 -19.27
CA ARG A 237 -12.63 -1.75 -20.63
C ARG A 237 -14.14 -1.54 -20.63
N THR A 238 -14.89 -2.36 -19.88
CA THR A 238 -16.34 -2.29 -19.81
C THR A 238 -16.82 -0.99 -19.19
N LEU A 239 -16.16 -0.54 -18.14
CA LEU A 239 -16.49 0.71 -17.44
C LEU A 239 -15.79 1.94 -18.06
N ARG A 240 -14.77 1.75 -18.88
CA ARG A 240 -13.94 2.84 -19.46
C ARG A 240 -13.34 3.75 -18.38
N ILE A 241 -12.59 3.16 -17.45
CA ILE A 241 -11.97 3.82 -16.31
C ILE A 241 -10.47 3.50 -16.26
N PRO A 242 -9.64 4.36 -15.64
CA PRO A 242 -8.24 4.06 -15.36
C PRO A 242 -8.12 2.88 -14.39
N LEU A 243 -7.15 1.98 -14.65
CA LEU A 243 -6.87 0.81 -13.84
C LEU A 243 -5.45 0.83 -13.31
N HIS A 244 -5.30 0.56 -12.02
CA HIS A 244 -4.01 0.37 -11.37
C HIS A 244 -3.97 -0.98 -10.66
N ILE A 245 -3.08 -1.87 -11.10
CA ILE A 245 -2.88 -3.17 -10.46
C ILE A 245 -1.93 -2.99 -9.28
N SER A 246 -2.44 -3.24 -8.08
CA SER A 246 -1.70 -3.11 -6.83
C SER A 246 -0.70 -4.26 -6.64
N HIS A 247 0.49 -3.96 -6.11
CA HIS A 247 1.55 -4.89 -5.67
C HIS A 247 1.69 -6.13 -6.57
N LEU A 248 1.80 -5.89 -7.90
CA LEU A 248 1.91 -6.97 -8.89
C LEU A 248 3.00 -7.96 -8.51
N LYS A 249 2.65 -9.23 -8.41
CA LYS A 249 3.55 -10.33 -8.09
C LYS A 249 3.05 -11.65 -8.70
N ALA A 250 3.92 -12.64 -8.74
CA ALA A 250 3.56 -14.02 -9.06
C ALA A 250 4.01 -14.92 -7.92
N MET A 251 3.06 -15.30 -7.05
CA MET A 251 3.33 -16.11 -5.87
C MET A 251 3.62 -17.56 -6.23
N GLY A 252 4.59 -18.15 -5.50
CA GLY A 252 4.96 -19.56 -5.58
C GLY A 252 5.97 -19.87 -6.69
N ARG A 253 6.91 -20.76 -6.38
CA ARG A 253 8.07 -21.09 -7.23
C ARG A 253 7.70 -21.53 -8.65
N ASP A 254 6.57 -22.19 -8.84
CA ASP A 254 6.10 -22.64 -10.15
C ASP A 254 5.71 -21.47 -11.09
N SER A 255 5.40 -20.31 -10.52
CA SER A 255 5.01 -19.10 -11.23
C SER A 255 6.20 -18.20 -11.59
N TRP A 256 7.30 -18.27 -10.83
CA TRP A 256 8.45 -17.37 -10.95
C TRP A 256 9.10 -17.40 -12.34
N GLY A 257 9.45 -16.24 -12.84
CA GLY A 257 10.05 -16.03 -14.16
C GLY A 257 9.13 -16.33 -15.35
N LYS A 258 7.90 -16.82 -15.11
CA LYS A 258 6.96 -17.24 -16.16
C LYS A 258 5.74 -16.35 -16.25
N LYS A 259 5.13 -16.02 -15.10
CA LYS A 259 3.84 -15.33 -15.05
C LYS A 259 4.00 -13.82 -15.17
N ILE A 260 5.01 -13.22 -14.53
CA ILE A 260 5.22 -11.77 -14.59
C ILE A 260 5.46 -11.25 -15.99
N PRO A 261 6.34 -11.85 -16.83
CA PRO A 261 6.48 -11.38 -18.21
C PRO A 261 5.17 -11.39 -19.00
N ARG A 262 4.32 -12.40 -18.77
CA ARG A 262 2.99 -12.47 -19.41
C ARG A 262 2.03 -11.43 -18.87
N ALA A 263 1.97 -11.22 -17.56
CA ALA A 263 1.11 -10.20 -16.94
C ALA A 263 1.48 -8.79 -17.43
N LEU A 264 2.78 -8.47 -17.48
CA LEU A 264 3.26 -7.20 -18.02
C LEU A 264 2.91 -7.02 -19.50
N ALA A 265 3.01 -8.10 -20.32
CA ALA A 265 2.62 -8.06 -21.72
C ALA A 265 1.12 -7.78 -21.90
N LEU A 266 0.24 -8.35 -21.06
CA LEU A 266 -1.20 -8.06 -21.07
C LEU A 266 -1.48 -6.58 -20.74
N LEU A 267 -0.81 -6.02 -19.73
CA LEU A 267 -0.95 -4.60 -19.38
C LEU A 267 -0.43 -3.69 -20.49
N GLU A 268 0.73 -4.01 -21.08
CA GLU A 268 1.30 -3.23 -22.18
C GLU A 268 0.40 -3.27 -23.42
N GLN A 269 -0.17 -4.42 -23.76
CA GLN A 269 -1.15 -4.53 -24.84
C GLN A 269 -2.37 -3.65 -24.55
N ALA A 270 -2.92 -3.68 -23.34
CA ALA A 270 -4.06 -2.86 -22.95
C ALA A 270 -3.74 -1.35 -23.08
N ARG A 271 -2.50 -0.94 -22.71
CA ARG A 271 -2.02 0.42 -22.89
C ARG A 271 -1.97 0.82 -24.37
N GLN A 272 -1.45 -0.06 -25.22
CA GLN A 272 -1.39 0.17 -26.68
C GLN A 272 -2.79 0.27 -27.30
N GLU A 273 -3.77 -0.42 -26.75
CA GLU A 273 -5.20 -0.30 -27.11
C GLU A 273 -5.85 1.00 -26.60
N GLY A 274 -5.11 1.83 -25.86
CA GLY A 274 -5.56 3.13 -25.34
C GLY A 274 -6.18 3.10 -23.97
N LEU A 275 -6.09 1.98 -23.23
CA LEU A 275 -6.52 1.90 -21.85
C LEU A 275 -5.46 2.54 -20.94
N ASP A 276 -5.89 3.40 -20.01
CA ASP A 276 -4.99 3.96 -19.00
C ASP A 276 -4.76 2.91 -17.90
N VAL A 277 -3.63 2.21 -18.00
CA VAL A 277 -3.26 1.13 -17.09
C VAL A 277 -1.87 1.35 -16.50
N SER A 278 -1.71 0.98 -15.25
CA SER A 278 -0.44 0.97 -14.52
C SER A 278 -0.44 -0.14 -13.46
N CYS A 279 0.70 -0.37 -12.84
CA CYS A 279 0.83 -1.27 -11.69
C CYS A 279 1.83 -0.72 -10.68
N ASP A 280 1.89 -1.33 -9.51
CA ASP A 280 2.93 -1.04 -8.54
C ASP A 280 3.58 -2.33 -8.00
N VAL A 281 4.68 -2.17 -7.27
CA VAL A 281 5.43 -3.25 -6.65
C VAL A 281 6.21 -2.73 -5.44
N TYR A 282 6.37 -3.55 -4.41
CA TYR A 282 7.31 -3.31 -3.32
C TYR A 282 8.60 -4.14 -3.51
N PRO A 283 9.78 -3.67 -3.05
CA PRO A 283 11.08 -4.26 -3.39
C PRO A 283 11.48 -5.39 -2.42
N TYR A 284 10.54 -6.30 -2.09
CA TYR A 284 10.76 -7.42 -1.15
C TYR A 284 10.15 -8.72 -1.68
N THR A 285 10.79 -9.83 -1.38
CA THR A 285 10.34 -11.17 -1.79
C THR A 285 9.28 -11.76 -0.87
N ALA A 286 9.01 -11.12 0.26
CA ALA A 286 7.94 -11.50 1.16
C ALA A 286 6.79 -10.51 1.13
N GLY A 287 5.57 -11.01 1.28
CA GLY A 287 4.37 -10.24 1.56
C GLY A 287 4.08 -10.11 3.06
N SER A 288 3.05 -9.37 3.40
CA SER A 288 2.50 -9.32 4.76
C SER A 288 1.03 -8.99 4.72
N THR A 289 0.23 -9.84 5.36
CA THR A 289 -1.22 -9.68 5.50
C THR A 289 -1.73 -10.41 6.75
N GLN A 290 -3.05 -10.52 6.89
CA GLN A 290 -3.68 -11.28 7.98
C GLN A 290 -3.50 -12.78 7.78
N LEU A 291 -3.19 -13.52 8.84
CA LEU A 291 -3.03 -14.97 8.81
C LEU A 291 -4.29 -15.70 8.33
N LEU A 292 -5.46 -15.15 8.58
CA LEU A 292 -6.74 -15.74 8.16
C LEU A 292 -6.87 -15.94 6.64
N HIS A 293 -6.02 -15.28 5.82
CA HIS A 293 -6.00 -15.46 4.36
C HIS A 293 -5.34 -16.77 3.88
N ILE A 294 -4.86 -17.60 4.78
CA ILE A 294 -4.56 -19.01 4.49
C ILE A 294 -5.84 -19.80 4.20
N LEU A 295 -6.98 -19.34 4.74
CA LEU A 295 -8.26 -20.03 4.60
C LEU A 295 -8.88 -19.77 3.22
N PRO A 296 -9.52 -20.78 2.59
CA PRO A 296 -10.29 -20.58 1.38
C PRO A 296 -11.43 -19.56 1.59
N PRO A 297 -11.85 -18.83 0.55
CA PRO A 297 -12.85 -17.76 0.67
C PRO A 297 -14.14 -18.17 1.40
N GLU A 298 -14.68 -19.36 1.13
CA GLU A 298 -15.89 -19.87 1.76
C GLU A 298 -15.78 -20.05 3.29
N PHE A 299 -14.55 -20.22 3.81
CA PHE A 299 -14.29 -20.28 5.25
C PHE A 299 -14.29 -18.92 5.93
N LEU A 300 -14.23 -17.82 5.16
CA LEU A 300 -14.25 -16.44 5.66
C LEU A 300 -15.67 -15.88 5.83
N GLU A 301 -16.69 -16.62 5.40
CA GLU A 301 -18.10 -16.23 5.49
C GLU A 301 -18.52 -15.93 6.93
N GLY A 302 -19.30 -14.86 7.12
CA GLY A 302 -19.85 -14.42 8.40
C GLY A 302 -18.86 -13.62 9.26
N GLY A 303 -17.66 -13.29 8.72
CA GLY A 303 -16.65 -12.51 9.41
C GLY A 303 -15.87 -13.29 10.46
N MET A 304 -14.98 -12.61 11.19
CA MET A 304 -14.00 -13.25 12.09
C MET A 304 -14.62 -14.10 13.17
N ASP A 305 -15.71 -13.65 13.81
CA ASP A 305 -16.41 -14.43 14.84
C ASP A 305 -16.96 -15.77 14.30
N ALA A 306 -17.44 -15.77 13.06
CA ALA A 306 -17.92 -16.99 12.41
C ALA A 306 -16.75 -17.92 12.06
N VAL A 307 -15.63 -17.37 11.59
CA VAL A 307 -14.39 -18.13 11.36
C VAL A 307 -13.93 -18.81 12.66
N VAL A 308 -13.84 -18.07 13.76
CA VAL A 308 -13.44 -18.62 15.07
C VAL A 308 -14.37 -19.76 15.49
N ARG A 309 -15.69 -19.57 15.37
CA ARG A 309 -16.67 -20.65 15.69
C ARG A 309 -16.48 -21.87 14.80
N ARG A 310 -16.29 -21.66 13.49
CA ARG A 310 -16.08 -22.74 12.49
C ARG A 310 -14.80 -23.51 12.77
N LEU A 311 -13.70 -22.83 13.08
CA LEU A 311 -12.42 -23.47 13.38
C LEU A 311 -12.37 -24.20 14.72
N ARG A 312 -13.34 -24.00 15.64
CA ARG A 312 -13.51 -24.81 16.86
C ARG A 312 -14.14 -26.17 16.58
N ASP A 313 -14.82 -26.35 15.42
CA ASP A 313 -15.44 -27.62 15.06
C ASP A 313 -14.43 -28.55 14.35
N PRO A 314 -14.14 -29.75 14.92
CA PRO A 314 -13.26 -30.72 14.27
C PRO A 314 -13.76 -31.20 12.89
N ALA A 315 -15.09 -31.16 12.62
CA ALA A 315 -15.62 -31.53 11.33
C ALA A 315 -15.26 -30.48 10.27
N ALA A 316 -15.42 -29.20 10.61
CA ALA A 316 -15.02 -28.10 9.72
C ALA A 316 -13.51 -28.08 9.44
N ARG A 317 -12.66 -28.41 10.41
CA ARG A 317 -11.22 -28.55 10.18
C ARG A 317 -10.86 -29.70 9.21
N ARG A 318 -11.59 -30.80 9.24
CA ARG A 318 -11.40 -31.89 8.26
C ARG A 318 -11.83 -31.46 6.86
N GLU A 319 -12.93 -30.73 6.75
CA GLU A 319 -13.36 -30.14 5.49
C GLU A 319 -12.32 -29.13 4.96
N LEU A 320 -11.81 -28.24 5.82
CA LEU A 320 -10.73 -27.31 5.50
C LEU A 320 -9.49 -28.04 4.96
N ALA A 321 -9.05 -29.11 5.63
CA ALA A 321 -7.91 -29.88 5.19
C ALA A 321 -8.11 -30.47 3.77
N GLN A 322 -9.30 -31.03 3.50
CA GLN A 322 -9.65 -31.54 2.17
C GLN A 322 -9.70 -30.43 1.12
N ARG A 323 -10.22 -29.26 1.49
CA ARG A 323 -10.31 -28.11 0.59
C ARG A 323 -8.95 -27.52 0.22
N ILE A 324 -8.02 -27.45 1.21
CA ILE A 324 -6.62 -27.06 0.98
C ILE A 324 -5.89 -28.11 0.12
N GLU A 325 -6.11 -29.41 0.37
CA GLU A 325 -5.53 -30.47 -0.45
C GLU A 325 -5.98 -30.39 -1.93
N ALA A 326 -7.24 -30.06 -2.19
CA ALA A 326 -7.78 -29.84 -3.52
C ALA A 326 -7.11 -28.66 -4.24
N GLY A 327 -6.82 -27.55 -3.53
CA GLY A 327 -5.92 -26.47 -3.95
C GLY A 327 -6.35 -25.65 -5.16
N ASP A 328 -7.63 -25.65 -5.54
CA ASP A 328 -8.16 -24.93 -6.70
C ASP A 328 -9.02 -23.71 -6.31
N GLY A 329 -9.08 -22.72 -7.20
CA GLY A 329 -9.98 -21.57 -7.09
C GLY A 329 -9.56 -20.46 -6.10
N PHE A 330 -8.45 -20.58 -5.38
CA PHE A 330 -7.90 -19.55 -4.50
C PHE A 330 -6.36 -19.65 -4.42
N ASP A 331 -5.71 -18.62 -3.89
CA ASP A 331 -4.28 -18.66 -3.61
C ASP A 331 -4.05 -19.35 -2.25
N ASP A 332 -3.70 -20.62 -2.30
CA ASP A 332 -3.30 -21.40 -1.11
C ASP A 332 -1.90 -20.95 -0.67
N ILE A 333 -1.83 -19.99 0.25
CA ILE A 333 -0.58 -19.40 0.75
C ILE A 333 0.30 -20.48 1.40
N ALA A 334 -0.30 -21.44 2.10
CA ALA A 334 0.46 -22.53 2.73
C ALA A 334 1.17 -23.41 1.68
N ARG A 335 0.57 -23.63 0.52
CA ARG A 335 1.18 -24.34 -0.59
C ARG A 335 2.18 -23.47 -1.36
N LEU A 336 1.89 -22.17 -1.54
CA LEU A 336 2.72 -21.25 -2.33
C LEU A 336 4.02 -20.86 -1.61
N ALA A 337 3.96 -20.58 -0.31
CA ALA A 337 5.10 -20.20 0.52
C ALA A 337 5.72 -21.37 1.29
N GLY A 338 4.94 -22.43 1.59
CA GLY A 338 5.28 -23.47 2.54
C GLY A 338 5.05 -23.03 4.00
N TRP A 339 4.73 -23.96 4.87
CA TRP A 339 4.56 -23.68 6.31
C TRP A 339 5.81 -23.12 6.99
N ASP A 340 6.98 -23.38 6.44
CA ASP A 340 8.28 -22.84 6.84
C ASP A 340 8.53 -21.42 6.32
N GLY A 341 7.80 -21.01 5.27
CA GLY A 341 7.85 -19.68 4.68
C GLY A 341 6.85 -18.68 5.27
N ILE A 342 5.97 -19.08 6.21
CA ILE A 342 4.94 -18.23 6.82
C ILE A 342 5.32 -17.94 8.27
N TYR A 343 5.63 -16.68 8.59
CA TYR A 343 6.09 -16.22 9.90
C TYR A 343 5.04 -15.33 10.57
N LEU A 344 4.80 -15.53 11.87
CA LEU A 344 3.85 -14.70 12.63
C LEU A 344 4.50 -13.38 13.04
N THR A 345 3.81 -12.28 12.82
CA THR A 345 4.34 -10.92 13.00
C THR A 345 3.59 -10.08 14.01
N SER A 346 2.35 -10.42 14.35
CA SER A 346 1.63 -9.83 15.48
C SER A 346 0.85 -10.91 16.22
N LEU A 347 0.89 -10.84 17.53
CA LEU A 347 0.19 -11.73 18.46
C LEU A 347 -0.16 -10.92 19.71
N HIS A 348 -1.40 -10.95 20.17
CA HIS A 348 -1.84 -10.17 21.32
C HIS A 348 -2.08 -11.00 22.58
N CYS A 349 -2.28 -12.34 22.44
CA CYS A 349 -2.36 -13.22 23.59
C CYS A 349 -0.97 -13.45 24.20
N PRO A 350 -0.73 -13.14 25.49
CA PRO A 350 0.59 -13.28 26.11
C PRO A 350 1.18 -14.68 26.00
N GLU A 351 0.34 -15.73 26.02
CA GLU A 351 0.77 -17.12 25.89
C GLU A 351 1.38 -17.42 24.52
N ASP A 352 0.99 -16.68 23.48
CA ASP A 352 1.46 -16.87 22.12
C ASP A 352 2.67 -15.98 21.76
N HIS A 353 3.03 -14.98 22.60
CA HIS A 353 4.20 -14.11 22.37
C HIS A 353 5.51 -14.88 22.11
N PRO A 354 5.80 -16.07 22.71
CA PRO A 354 6.97 -16.87 22.37
C PRO A 354 7.03 -17.33 20.89
N PHE A 355 5.93 -17.25 20.16
CA PHE A 355 5.82 -17.63 18.75
C PHE A 355 6.09 -16.46 17.79
N LEU A 356 6.16 -15.24 18.30
CA LEU A 356 6.43 -14.07 17.47
C LEU A 356 7.75 -14.23 16.71
N GLY A 357 7.73 -13.98 15.39
CA GLY A 357 8.87 -14.14 14.50
C GLY A 357 9.25 -15.59 14.17
N LYS A 358 8.43 -16.59 14.57
CA LYS A 358 8.62 -17.99 14.18
C LYS A 358 7.71 -18.36 13.02
N SER A 359 8.17 -19.33 12.21
CA SER A 359 7.33 -19.91 11.17
C SER A 359 6.28 -20.87 11.75
N LEU A 360 5.17 -21.04 11.02
CA LEU A 360 4.14 -22.02 11.39
C LEU A 360 4.70 -23.44 11.50
N ALA A 361 5.65 -23.83 10.66
CA ALA A 361 6.34 -25.12 10.77
C ALA A 361 7.13 -25.25 12.09
N GLN A 362 7.82 -24.18 12.52
CA GLN A 362 8.56 -24.16 13.80
C GLN A 362 7.61 -24.26 14.99
N ILE A 363 6.49 -23.53 14.96
CA ILE A 363 5.49 -23.53 16.03
C ILE A 363 4.82 -24.90 16.13
N ALA A 364 4.43 -25.48 15.01
CA ALA A 364 3.87 -26.83 14.92
C ALA A 364 4.81 -27.89 15.53
N ALA A 365 6.11 -27.81 15.21
CA ALA A 365 7.11 -28.69 15.81
C ALA A 365 7.25 -28.50 17.33
N LEU A 366 7.20 -27.26 17.82
CA LEU A 366 7.27 -26.94 19.25
C LEU A 366 6.04 -27.44 20.03
N THR A 367 4.86 -27.41 19.41
CA THR A 367 3.58 -27.80 20.03
C THR A 367 3.22 -29.27 19.79
N GLY A 368 3.99 -29.97 18.92
CA GLY A 368 3.71 -31.36 18.57
C GLY A 368 2.46 -31.56 17.73
N GLN A 369 2.04 -30.55 17.00
CA GLN A 369 0.86 -30.54 16.14
C GLN A 369 1.24 -30.57 14.66
N ASP A 370 0.28 -30.89 13.76
CA ASP A 370 0.45 -30.58 12.35
C ASP A 370 0.25 -29.06 12.10
N PRO A 371 0.88 -28.50 11.05
CA PRO A 371 0.87 -27.06 10.83
C PRO A 371 -0.53 -26.45 10.63
N LEU A 372 -1.46 -27.16 9.99
CA LEU A 372 -2.81 -26.65 9.75
C LEU A 372 -3.60 -26.55 11.04
N ASN A 373 -3.58 -27.59 11.89
CA ASN A 373 -4.24 -27.55 13.20
C ASN A 373 -3.60 -26.50 14.12
N CYS A 374 -2.27 -26.37 14.10
CA CYS A 374 -1.55 -25.32 14.80
C CYS A 374 -2.04 -23.92 14.36
N CYS A 375 -2.15 -23.68 13.06
CA CYS A 375 -2.68 -22.44 12.51
C CYS A 375 -4.13 -22.18 12.95
N CYS A 376 -5.00 -23.20 12.88
CA CYS A 376 -6.39 -23.09 13.35
C CYS A 376 -6.48 -22.74 14.84
N ASP A 377 -5.66 -23.35 15.69
CA ASP A 377 -5.64 -23.07 17.12
C ASP A 377 -5.18 -21.64 17.41
N LEU A 378 -4.16 -21.15 16.70
CA LEU A 378 -3.70 -19.77 16.79
C LEU A 378 -4.80 -18.79 16.37
N LEU A 379 -5.44 -18.98 15.21
CA LEU A 379 -6.54 -18.14 14.75
C LEU A 379 -7.69 -18.10 15.74
N VAL A 380 -8.00 -19.22 16.42
CA VAL A 380 -9.05 -19.28 17.45
C VAL A 380 -8.66 -18.54 18.73
N ARG A 381 -7.41 -18.68 19.21
CA ARG A 381 -6.96 -18.01 20.44
C ARG A 381 -6.81 -16.51 20.29
N GLU A 382 -6.35 -16.10 19.14
CA GLU A 382 -6.08 -14.70 18.79
C GLU A 382 -7.27 -13.98 18.13
N ASP A 383 -8.46 -14.58 18.16
CA ASP A 383 -9.68 -14.05 17.52
C ASP A 383 -9.45 -13.58 16.07
N CYS A 384 -8.63 -14.34 15.32
CA CYS A 384 -8.18 -14.01 13.96
C CYS A 384 -7.34 -12.72 13.85
N GLN A 385 -6.88 -12.12 14.94
CA GLN A 385 -6.15 -10.84 14.96
C GLN A 385 -4.63 -11.04 14.77
N ILE A 386 -4.23 -11.91 13.86
CA ILE A 386 -2.83 -12.24 13.57
C ILE A 386 -2.43 -11.68 12.22
N THR A 387 -1.23 -11.09 12.15
CA THR A 387 -0.55 -10.79 10.88
C THR A 387 0.60 -11.76 10.64
N MET A 388 0.93 -11.96 9.37
CA MET A 388 2.03 -12.81 8.94
C MET A 388 2.93 -12.10 7.93
N ILE A 389 4.13 -12.65 7.75
CA ILE A 389 5.00 -12.45 6.59
C ILE A 389 5.07 -13.79 5.86
N ASP A 390 4.93 -13.77 4.54
CA ASP A 390 4.98 -14.96 3.68
C ASP A 390 6.00 -14.79 2.56
N PHE A 391 7.00 -15.67 2.50
CA PHE A 391 8.07 -15.64 1.49
C PHE A 391 7.61 -16.35 0.21
N MET A 392 7.08 -15.58 -0.75
CA MET A 392 6.30 -16.11 -1.87
C MET A 392 6.71 -15.56 -3.25
N ALA A 393 7.56 -14.53 -3.33
CA ALA A 393 7.93 -13.86 -4.58
C ALA A 393 9.42 -14.05 -4.92
N SER A 394 9.80 -13.87 -6.19
CA SER A 394 11.20 -13.89 -6.63
C SER A 394 11.75 -12.47 -6.85
N GLU A 395 13.04 -12.28 -6.57
CA GLU A 395 13.72 -11.00 -6.80
C GLU A 395 13.82 -10.68 -8.29
N GLU A 396 13.94 -11.70 -9.13
CA GLU A 396 14.00 -11.54 -10.60
C GLU A 396 12.67 -11.02 -11.15
N ASP A 397 11.53 -11.50 -10.63
CA ASP A 397 10.22 -11.01 -11.02
C ASP A 397 10.01 -9.56 -10.54
N ILE A 398 10.46 -9.23 -9.32
CA ILE A 398 10.45 -7.85 -8.80
C ILE A 398 11.27 -6.94 -9.70
N ALA A 399 12.49 -7.36 -10.08
CA ALA A 399 13.35 -6.61 -10.98
C ALA A 399 12.69 -6.39 -12.35
N ALA A 400 12.05 -7.42 -12.91
CA ALA A 400 11.32 -7.30 -14.17
C ALA A 400 10.14 -6.29 -14.09
N ILE A 401 9.40 -6.30 -12.97
CA ILE A 401 8.32 -5.33 -12.76
C ILE A 401 8.91 -3.93 -12.60
N LEU A 402 9.97 -3.77 -11.80
CA LEU A 402 10.65 -2.48 -11.61
C LEU A 402 11.21 -1.90 -12.93
N GLN A 403 11.62 -2.72 -13.89
CA GLN A 403 12.07 -2.26 -15.21
C GLN A 403 10.92 -1.84 -16.13
N SER A 404 9.68 -2.24 -15.86
CA SER A 404 8.52 -1.85 -16.67
C SER A 404 8.20 -0.37 -16.53
N GLU A 405 7.91 0.31 -17.63
CA GLU A 405 7.42 1.70 -17.67
C GLU A 405 6.02 1.88 -17.05
N LEU A 406 5.28 0.77 -16.85
CA LEU A 406 3.95 0.78 -16.25
C LEU A 406 3.99 0.75 -14.73
N SER A 407 5.14 0.43 -14.12
CA SER A 407 5.23 0.20 -12.68
C SER A 407 5.76 1.41 -11.92
N ASN A 408 5.23 1.62 -10.73
CA ASN A 408 5.79 2.51 -9.71
C ASN A 408 6.11 1.74 -8.42
N LEU A 409 6.88 2.37 -7.54
CA LEU A 409 7.22 1.83 -6.24
C LEU A 409 6.14 2.17 -5.21
N ILE A 410 5.83 1.19 -4.37
CA ILE A 410 4.99 1.37 -3.17
C ILE A 410 5.58 0.59 -1.99
N SER A 411 5.08 0.84 -0.79
CA SER A 411 5.48 0.06 0.38
C SER A 411 4.51 -1.08 0.70
N ASP A 412 3.22 -0.90 0.47
CA ASP A 412 2.18 -1.78 0.99
C ASP A 412 2.30 -1.98 2.52
N ALA A 413 2.69 -0.90 3.22
CA ALA A 413 2.95 -0.94 4.66
C ALA A 413 1.66 -1.11 5.45
N THR A 414 1.67 -2.07 6.37
CA THR A 414 0.60 -2.36 7.32
C THR A 414 0.97 -1.88 8.72
N TYR A 415 -0.01 -1.56 9.56
CA TYR A 415 0.21 -0.93 10.87
C TYR A 415 -0.47 -1.71 12.00
N PRO A 416 -0.09 -2.97 12.26
CA PRO A 416 -0.58 -3.69 13.42
C PRO A 416 -0.28 -2.91 14.70
N THR A 417 -1.09 -3.09 15.73
CA THR A 417 -0.92 -2.37 16.99
C THR A 417 0.33 -2.81 17.73
N GLU A 418 0.69 -4.08 17.61
CA GLU A 418 1.80 -4.73 18.31
C GLU A 418 2.54 -5.67 17.35
N GLY A 419 3.77 -6.05 17.71
CA GLY A 419 4.53 -7.09 17.04
C GLY A 419 5.76 -6.63 16.28
N MET A 420 6.15 -7.44 15.31
CA MET A 420 7.32 -7.25 14.42
C MET A 420 6.82 -7.05 12.98
N PRO A 421 6.46 -5.81 12.57
CA PRO A 421 5.93 -5.59 11.22
C PRO A 421 6.96 -5.93 10.15
N HIS A 422 6.50 -6.09 8.91
CA HIS A 422 7.39 -6.29 7.77
C HIS A 422 8.38 -5.10 7.63
N PRO A 423 9.68 -5.31 7.30
CA PRO A 423 10.65 -4.20 7.15
C PRO A 423 10.26 -3.18 6.08
N ARG A 424 9.35 -3.51 5.15
CA ARG A 424 8.81 -2.58 4.15
C ARG A 424 8.15 -1.34 4.76
N VAL A 425 7.70 -1.43 6.01
CA VAL A 425 7.14 -0.29 6.75
C VAL A 425 8.19 0.80 6.95
N PHE A 426 9.46 0.42 7.17
CA PHE A 426 10.55 1.30 7.60
C PHE A 426 11.57 1.63 6.50
N GLY A 427 11.67 0.82 5.42
CA GLY A 427 12.83 0.88 4.54
C GLY A 427 12.56 0.80 3.03
N THR A 428 11.33 0.75 2.57
CA THR A 428 10.97 0.50 1.15
C THR A 428 11.67 1.45 0.17
N PHE A 429 11.59 2.75 0.40
CA PHE A 429 12.09 3.76 -0.52
C PHE A 429 13.63 3.81 -0.54
N PRO A 430 14.30 3.82 0.61
CA PRO A 430 15.76 3.63 0.67
C PRO A 430 16.24 2.32 0.05
N ARG A 431 15.53 1.19 0.26
CA ARG A 431 15.87 -0.10 -0.32
C ARG A 431 15.90 -0.08 -1.85
N LEU A 432 14.94 0.59 -2.51
CA LEU A 432 14.98 0.69 -3.96
C LEU A 432 16.29 1.28 -4.45
N ILE A 433 16.73 2.38 -3.82
CA ILE A 433 17.98 3.05 -4.21
C ILE A 433 19.18 2.19 -3.80
N GLN A 434 19.27 1.79 -2.53
CA GLN A 434 20.40 1.01 -2.04
C GLN A 434 20.56 -0.29 -2.82
N HIS A 435 19.52 -1.12 -2.89
CA HIS A 435 19.63 -2.47 -3.42
C HIS A 435 19.50 -2.52 -4.94
N PHE A 436 18.43 -1.95 -5.52
CA PHE A 436 18.14 -2.11 -6.95
C PHE A 436 18.89 -1.11 -7.84
N VAL A 437 19.30 0.05 -7.31
CA VAL A 437 20.12 1.01 -8.07
C VAL A 437 21.59 0.80 -7.80
N MET A 438 22.05 0.91 -6.52
CA MET A 438 23.47 0.96 -6.19
C MET A 438 24.16 -0.41 -6.17
N GLU A 439 23.48 -1.47 -5.70
CA GLU A 439 24.06 -2.81 -5.58
C GLU A 439 23.82 -3.67 -6.81
N LYS A 440 22.57 -3.74 -7.30
CA LYS A 440 22.15 -4.65 -8.39
C LYS A 440 22.16 -3.99 -9.77
N HIS A 441 22.18 -2.68 -9.86
CA HIS A 441 22.15 -1.92 -11.13
C HIS A 441 20.96 -2.28 -12.04
N VAL A 442 19.80 -2.59 -11.46
CA VAL A 442 18.55 -2.92 -12.17
C VAL A 442 17.95 -1.68 -12.83
N LEU A 443 18.08 -0.53 -12.16
CA LEU A 443 17.57 0.78 -12.60
C LEU A 443 18.68 1.83 -12.54
N SER A 444 18.57 2.88 -13.36
CA SER A 444 19.29 4.13 -13.09
C SER A 444 18.64 4.89 -11.93
N LEU A 445 19.36 5.82 -11.32
CA LEU A 445 18.84 6.64 -10.24
C LEU A 445 17.66 7.51 -10.71
N GLU A 446 17.72 8.06 -11.93
CA GLU A 446 16.65 8.84 -12.55
C GLU A 446 15.38 8.01 -12.73
N GLN A 447 15.52 6.76 -13.17
CA GLN A 447 14.40 5.83 -13.31
C GLN A 447 13.79 5.52 -11.94
N ALA A 448 14.61 5.25 -10.91
CA ALA A 448 14.14 5.00 -9.55
C ALA A 448 13.38 6.21 -8.98
N VAL A 449 13.94 7.41 -9.10
CA VAL A 449 13.27 8.65 -8.66
C VAL A 449 11.93 8.82 -9.37
N ARG A 450 11.86 8.62 -10.69
CA ARG A 450 10.60 8.69 -11.45
C ARG A 450 9.54 7.72 -10.92
N LYS A 451 9.95 6.49 -10.54
CA LYS A 451 9.06 5.46 -9.98
C LYS A 451 8.55 5.79 -8.57
N MET A 452 9.29 6.61 -7.85
CA MET A 452 8.93 7.06 -6.50
C MET A 452 8.19 8.40 -6.50
N THR A 453 8.05 9.08 -7.64
CA THR A 453 7.55 10.47 -7.69
C THR A 453 6.53 10.69 -8.81
N ALA A 454 6.94 10.91 -10.05
CA ALA A 454 6.02 11.28 -11.16
C ALA A 454 5.04 10.17 -11.54
N LEU A 455 5.46 8.89 -11.53
CA LEU A 455 4.57 7.79 -11.89
C LEU A 455 3.45 7.58 -10.88
N PRO A 456 3.69 7.47 -9.55
CA PRO A 456 2.61 7.37 -8.58
C PRO A 456 1.72 8.62 -8.57
N ALA A 457 2.28 9.84 -8.72
CA ALA A 457 1.48 11.05 -8.83
C ALA A 457 0.52 11.01 -10.04
N LYS A 458 1.00 10.51 -11.19
CA LYS A 458 0.19 10.34 -12.39
C LYS A 458 -0.90 9.29 -12.17
N ALA A 459 -0.58 8.14 -11.58
CA ALA A 459 -1.52 7.02 -11.37
C ALA A 459 -2.75 7.47 -10.58
N LEU A 460 -2.58 8.30 -9.54
CA LEU A 460 -3.68 8.81 -8.72
C LEU A 460 -4.06 10.28 -9.00
N ARG A 461 -3.63 10.85 -10.14
CA ARG A 461 -4.00 12.21 -10.54
C ARG A 461 -3.56 13.31 -9.57
N LEU A 462 -2.47 13.13 -8.82
CA LEU A 462 -1.99 14.10 -7.83
C LEU A 462 -1.36 15.31 -8.54
N ARG A 463 -2.10 16.41 -8.65
CA ARG A 463 -1.62 17.63 -9.29
C ARG A 463 -0.63 18.37 -8.39
N GLY A 464 0.31 19.07 -9.02
CA GLY A 464 1.33 19.84 -8.29
C GLY A 464 2.42 18.99 -7.63
N LYS A 465 2.41 17.66 -7.78
CA LYS A 465 3.32 16.73 -7.10
C LYS A 465 4.10 15.85 -8.07
N GLY A 466 5.18 15.27 -7.57
CA GLY A 466 5.96 14.25 -8.27
C GLY A 466 6.96 14.76 -9.31
N VAL A 467 6.98 16.07 -9.60
CA VAL A 467 7.93 16.70 -10.52
C VAL A 467 8.54 17.95 -9.87
N LEU A 468 9.86 18.11 -9.97
CA LEU A 468 10.58 19.30 -9.54
C LEU A 468 10.61 20.31 -10.68
N ALA A 469 9.65 21.23 -10.67
CA ALA A 469 9.52 22.31 -11.65
C ALA A 469 8.90 23.53 -10.99
N GLU A 470 9.10 24.72 -11.60
CA GLU A 470 8.47 25.95 -11.13
C GLU A 470 6.95 25.83 -11.04
N GLY A 471 6.37 26.35 -9.97
CA GLY A 471 4.93 26.30 -9.67
C GLY A 471 4.45 25.03 -9.00
N MET A 472 5.27 23.96 -8.95
CA MET A 472 4.94 22.72 -8.25
C MET A 472 5.09 22.89 -6.74
N ASP A 473 4.49 21.99 -5.97
CA ASP A 473 4.64 21.95 -4.51
C ASP A 473 6.10 21.75 -4.14
N ALA A 474 6.58 22.46 -3.10
CA ALA A 474 7.95 22.33 -2.63
C ALA A 474 8.09 21.13 -1.65
N ASP A 475 7.69 19.96 -2.14
CA ASP A 475 7.94 18.67 -1.51
C ASP A 475 9.24 18.13 -2.10
N LEU A 476 10.32 18.10 -1.31
CA LEU A 476 11.67 17.86 -1.82
C LEU A 476 12.46 16.94 -0.90
N CYS A 477 13.36 16.15 -1.49
CA CYS A 477 14.36 15.36 -0.79
C CYS A 477 15.77 15.77 -1.23
N VAL A 478 16.70 15.84 -0.27
CA VAL A 478 18.14 16.04 -0.49
C VAL A 478 18.87 14.89 0.17
N PHE A 479 19.70 14.15 -0.60
CA PHE A 479 20.45 13.01 -0.09
C PHE A 479 21.65 12.66 -0.98
N ASP A 480 22.63 11.95 -0.40
CA ASP A 480 23.65 11.23 -1.15
C ASP A 480 23.16 9.79 -1.40
N PRO A 481 22.98 9.35 -2.65
CA PRO A 481 22.53 7.98 -2.94
C PRO A 481 23.44 6.91 -2.34
N ALA A 482 24.74 7.21 -2.19
CA ALA A 482 25.71 6.29 -1.60
C ALA A 482 25.57 6.16 -0.06
N GLN A 483 24.85 7.06 0.60
CA GLN A 483 24.65 7.06 2.05
C GLN A 483 23.23 6.61 2.46
N LEU A 484 22.27 6.60 1.54
CA LEU A 484 20.88 6.23 1.84
C LEU A 484 20.80 4.73 2.18
N ARG A 485 20.20 4.40 3.32
CA ARG A 485 20.16 3.03 3.87
C ARG A 485 18.80 2.62 4.37
N GLU A 486 18.39 1.40 3.97
CA GLU A 486 17.50 0.56 4.76
C GLU A 486 18.32 -0.05 5.90
N ASN A 487 17.92 0.16 7.14
CA ASN A 487 18.62 -0.36 8.32
C ASN A 487 17.90 -1.56 8.95
N GLY A 488 16.67 -1.82 8.55
CA GLY A 488 15.84 -2.93 9.01
C GLY A 488 16.07 -4.21 8.22
N ASP A 489 15.73 -5.33 8.83
CA ASP A 489 15.66 -6.65 8.21
C ASP A 489 14.45 -7.41 8.80
N TYR A 490 14.21 -8.65 8.37
CA TYR A 490 13.09 -9.45 8.88
C TYR A 490 13.21 -9.86 10.36
N GLN A 491 14.41 -9.79 10.95
CA GLN A 491 14.65 -10.08 12.37
C GLN A 491 14.57 -8.81 13.22
N HIS A 492 14.92 -7.67 12.66
CA HIS A 492 14.96 -6.37 13.32
C HIS A 492 14.27 -5.32 12.42
N PRO A 493 12.96 -5.45 12.17
CA PRO A 493 12.28 -4.64 11.16
C PRO A 493 12.11 -3.17 11.55
N CYS A 494 12.00 -2.87 12.85
CA CYS A 494 11.67 -1.53 13.37
C CYS A 494 12.90 -0.61 13.45
N ARG A 495 13.78 -0.62 12.43
CA ARG A 495 14.92 0.28 12.33
C ARG A 495 14.66 1.36 11.33
N MET A 496 14.70 2.61 11.77
CA MET A 496 14.51 3.78 10.91
C MET A 496 15.57 3.82 9.81
N ALA A 497 15.16 4.19 8.60
CA ALA A 497 16.07 4.49 7.50
C ALA A 497 16.99 5.68 7.83
N SER A 498 18.11 5.79 7.13
CA SER A 498 19.08 6.87 7.30
C SER A 498 19.72 7.30 5.98
N GLY A 499 20.37 8.47 5.99
CA GLY A 499 21.10 9.04 4.86
C GLY A 499 20.34 10.16 4.14
N LEU A 500 19.28 10.69 4.76
CA LEU A 500 18.59 11.89 4.27
C LEU A 500 19.17 13.16 4.89
N ASP A 501 19.67 14.05 4.06
CA ASP A 501 20.16 15.36 4.50
C ASP A 501 19.01 16.33 4.79
N ALA A 502 17.98 16.35 3.92
CA ALA A 502 16.78 17.13 4.16
C ALA A 502 15.56 16.51 3.48
N VAL A 503 14.40 16.63 4.13
CA VAL A 503 13.08 16.42 3.53
C VAL A 503 12.25 17.67 3.81
N LEU A 504 11.70 18.26 2.76
CA LEU A 504 10.79 19.40 2.84
C LEU A 504 9.38 18.95 2.45
N VAL A 505 8.40 19.38 3.24
CA VAL A 505 6.97 19.22 2.97
C VAL A 505 6.38 20.63 2.83
N ALA A 506 5.78 20.94 1.69
CA ALA A 506 5.29 22.29 1.38
C ALA A 506 6.32 23.38 1.72
N GLY A 507 7.60 23.13 1.46
CA GLY A 507 8.72 24.05 1.70
C GLY A 507 9.22 24.12 3.14
N GLU A 508 8.56 23.51 4.10
CA GLU A 508 9.02 23.40 5.49
C GLU A 508 9.90 22.18 5.69
N ALA A 509 11.05 22.37 6.37
CA ALA A 509 11.97 21.29 6.64
C ALA A 509 11.39 20.34 7.70
N ALA A 510 10.96 19.16 7.27
CA ALA A 510 10.40 18.11 8.12
C ALA A 510 11.50 17.15 8.65
N VAL A 511 12.57 16.92 7.87
CA VAL A 511 13.76 16.17 8.31
C VAL A 511 15.00 16.97 7.97
N ILE A 512 15.96 17.01 8.89
CA ILE A 512 17.30 17.55 8.68
C ILE A 512 18.31 16.58 9.30
N HIS A 513 19.25 16.07 8.47
CA HIS A 513 20.28 15.10 8.87
C HIS A 513 19.67 13.94 9.68
N ASP A 514 18.73 13.22 9.05
CA ASP A 514 17.99 12.10 9.63
C ASP A 514 17.19 12.43 10.92
N THR A 515 17.06 13.69 11.29
CA THR A 515 16.32 14.10 12.49
C THR A 515 14.98 14.72 12.10
N TYR A 516 13.88 14.14 12.58
CA TYR A 516 12.55 14.72 12.44
C TYR A 516 12.43 16.02 13.25
N THR A 517 11.97 17.09 12.61
CA THR A 517 11.90 18.43 13.22
C THR A 517 10.62 18.67 14.00
N GLY A 518 9.61 17.81 13.85
CA GLY A 518 8.25 18.03 14.39
C GLY A 518 7.38 18.91 13.50
N ALA A 519 7.83 19.28 12.30
CA ALA A 519 7.04 20.08 11.36
C ALA A 519 5.74 19.36 10.97
N GLN A 520 4.64 20.12 10.88
CA GLN A 520 3.30 19.65 10.54
C GLN A 520 2.78 20.44 9.34
N ALA A 521 3.52 20.35 8.22
CA ALA A 521 3.24 21.10 6.98
C ALA A 521 2.40 20.31 5.98
N GLY A 522 2.08 19.06 6.29
CA GLY A 522 1.24 18.21 5.45
C GLY A 522 -0.21 18.65 5.41
N THR A 523 -0.90 18.28 4.35
CA THR A 523 -2.31 18.58 4.11
C THR A 523 -3.08 17.33 3.71
N VAL A 524 -4.39 17.37 3.90
CA VAL A 524 -5.29 16.36 3.33
C VAL A 524 -5.44 16.63 1.84
N ILE A 525 -5.04 15.65 1.02
CA ILE A 525 -5.25 15.71 -0.44
C ILE A 525 -6.68 15.25 -0.73
N ARG A 526 -7.43 16.06 -1.47
CA ARG A 526 -8.80 15.76 -1.89
C ARG A 526 -8.90 15.78 -3.42
N ARG A 527 -9.82 14.99 -3.94
CA ARG A 527 -10.07 14.94 -5.37
C ARG A 527 -10.53 16.27 -5.96
N ASP A 528 -11.28 17.06 -5.24
CA ASP A 528 -11.77 18.38 -5.66
C ASP A 528 -10.68 19.47 -5.65
N THR A 529 -9.56 19.22 -4.98
CA THR A 529 -8.39 20.12 -4.94
C THR A 529 -7.30 19.75 -5.94
N LEU A 530 -7.53 18.72 -6.76
CA LEU A 530 -6.59 18.24 -7.77
C LEU A 530 -6.61 19.01 -9.09
#